data_8351e5e330962d1b100662a405f539b8
#
_entry.id   8351e5e330962d1b100662a405f539b8
#
_cell.length_a   1.000
_cell.length_b   1.000
_cell.length_c   1.000
_cell.angle_alpha   90.00
_cell.angle_beta   90.00
_cell.angle_gamma   90.00
#
_symmetry.space_group_name_H-M   'P 1'
#
loop_
_entity.id
_entity.type
_entity.pdbx_description
1 polymer ?
#
loop_
_entity_poly.entity_id
_entity_poly.type
_entity_poly.pdbx_seq_one_letter_code
_entity_poly.pdbx_strand_id
1 'polypeptide(L)'
;MKNWIRSLLAVGAMMVAGSAAAEAKDVLRIGSEGAYPPFNMIDKDGNLQGFDIDIAKALCDEMKVECKFVTQDWDGIIPGLLSKKYDAIVASMSDTPERRKAVGFSNKYYSNMLRFAAPKGTKLAPTADGMKGKTIGAQRATIAAQYAKEHFPGAEVKVYDTQENAWLDLAAGRTDVVLADMLVAYEWLSTPDGADYAFLGEPFDIDDKISIAVRKQDKDLAKKLNDAIDAIRANGTYQKINAKYFPFDIY
;
A
#
# COMPACT_ATOMS: atom_id res chain seq x y z
N MET A 1 65.33 67.66 9.07
CA MET A 1 65.79 66.30 9.29
C MET A 1 64.58 65.43 9.08
N LYS A 2 64.61 64.51 8.12
CA LYS A 2 63.48 63.94 7.39
C LYS A 2 62.82 62.78 8.13
N ASN A 3 61.51 62.89 8.42
CA ASN A 3 60.70 61.82 8.92
C ASN A 3 60.08 61.06 7.74
N TRP A 4 60.28 59.76 7.66
CA TRP A 4 59.64 58.86 6.71
C TRP A 4 58.52 58.09 7.42
N ILE A 5 57.32 58.39 7.03
CA ILE A 5 56.12 57.65 7.42
C ILE A 5 55.91 56.52 6.40
N ARG A 6 55.97 55.27 6.84
CA ARG A 6 55.60 54.08 6.05
C ARG A 6 54.15 53.78 6.31
N SER A 7 53.29 53.99 5.30
CA SER A 7 51.88 53.51 5.30
C SER A 7 51.86 52.05 4.94
N LEU A 8 51.34 51.23 5.86
CA LEU A 8 50.97 49.83 5.60
C LEU A 8 49.48 49.77 5.12
N LEU A 9 49.24 49.40 3.86
CA LEU A 9 48.00 49.08 3.33
C LEU A 9 47.68 47.61 3.71
N ALA A 10 46.71 47.39 4.63
CA ALA A 10 46.13 46.09 4.93
C ALA A 10 45.01 45.80 3.94
N VAL A 11 45.25 44.86 3.02
CA VAL A 11 44.23 44.31 2.13
C VAL A 11 43.42 43.25 2.91
N GLY A 12 42.22 43.62 3.35
CA GLY A 12 41.28 42.70 3.97
C GLY A 12 40.61 41.82 2.90
N ALA A 13 40.97 40.56 2.85
CA ALA A 13 40.23 39.56 2.04
C ALA A 13 38.90 39.21 2.74
N MET A 14 37.77 39.74 2.26
CA MET A 14 36.44 39.28 2.65
C MET A 14 36.22 37.88 2.09
N MET A 15 36.28 36.84 2.93
CA MET A 15 35.73 35.52 2.62
C MET A 15 34.21 35.63 2.65
N VAL A 16 33.59 35.62 1.49
CA VAL A 16 32.12 35.38 1.37
C VAL A 16 31.91 33.91 1.62
N ALA A 17 31.57 33.58 2.86
CA ALA A 17 31.03 32.25 3.18
C ALA A 17 29.64 32.14 2.55
N GLY A 18 29.58 31.50 1.39
CA GLY A 18 28.33 31.12 0.76
C GLY A 18 27.63 30.08 1.64
N SER A 19 26.67 30.52 2.45
CA SER A 19 25.74 29.60 3.11
C SER A 19 24.89 28.94 2.01
N ALA A 20 25.20 27.71 1.65
CA ALA A 20 24.26 26.87 0.90
C ALA A 20 23.06 26.70 1.80
N ALA A 21 21.99 27.47 1.58
CA ALA A 21 20.68 27.20 2.16
C ALA A 21 20.27 25.82 1.64
N ALA A 22 20.22 24.83 2.54
CA ALA A 22 19.60 23.55 2.20
C ALA A 22 18.14 23.86 1.86
N GLU A 23 17.77 23.72 0.60
CA GLU A 23 16.38 23.83 0.15
C GLU A 23 15.58 22.78 0.92
N ALA A 24 14.60 23.23 1.71
CA ALA A 24 13.71 22.34 2.41
C ALA A 24 12.94 21.52 1.35
N LYS A 25 13.10 20.20 1.39
CA LYS A 25 12.37 19.34 0.48
C LYS A 25 10.87 19.47 0.76
N ASP A 26 10.08 19.52 -0.31
CA ASP A 26 8.63 19.39 -0.20
C ASP A 26 8.28 18.08 0.52
N VAL A 27 7.25 18.10 1.36
CA VAL A 27 6.81 16.93 2.13
C VAL A 27 5.56 16.35 1.48
N LEU A 28 5.59 15.04 1.17
CA LEU A 28 4.44 14.26 0.76
C LEU A 28 3.97 13.39 1.93
N ARG A 29 2.76 13.67 2.43
CA ARG A 29 2.14 12.86 3.48
C ARG A 29 1.40 11.70 2.84
N ILE A 30 1.69 10.48 3.29
CA ILE A 30 1.14 9.23 2.75
C ILE A 30 0.37 8.50 3.82
N GLY A 31 -0.93 8.27 3.57
CA GLY A 31 -1.77 7.40 4.39
C GLY A 31 -1.56 5.93 4.03
N SER A 32 -1.41 5.09 5.05
CA SER A 32 -1.35 3.63 4.90
C SER A 32 -2.04 2.97 6.08
N GLU A 33 -2.48 1.71 5.93
CA GLU A 33 -3.20 1.02 7.00
C GLU A 33 -2.25 0.52 8.09
N GLY A 34 -1.17 -0.14 7.71
CA GLY A 34 -0.21 -0.75 8.63
C GLY A 34 -0.65 -2.09 9.23
N ALA A 35 -1.67 -2.74 8.65
CA ALA A 35 -2.23 -4.01 9.10
C ALA A 35 -2.49 -5.00 7.93
N TYR A 36 -1.74 -4.88 6.83
CA TYR A 36 -1.94 -5.66 5.59
C TYR A 36 -0.62 -6.24 5.05
N PRO A 37 0.02 -7.20 5.78
CA PRO A 37 1.25 -7.83 5.32
C PRO A 37 1.04 -8.62 4.02
N PRO A 38 2.06 -8.67 3.11
CA PRO A 38 3.39 -8.09 3.25
C PRO A 38 3.48 -6.65 2.71
N PHE A 39 2.35 -6.02 2.37
CA PHE A 39 2.29 -4.74 1.69
C PHE A 39 2.53 -3.55 2.62
N ASN A 40 1.83 -3.51 3.75
CA ASN A 40 1.99 -2.48 4.76
C ASN A 40 1.69 -3.05 6.15
N MET A 41 2.65 -2.95 7.04
CA MET A 41 2.55 -3.48 8.41
C MET A 41 3.41 -2.66 9.37
N ILE A 42 3.04 -2.67 10.64
CA ILE A 42 3.83 -2.04 11.71
C ILE A 42 4.72 -3.14 12.31
N ASP A 43 6.03 -2.87 12.37
CA ASP A 43 6.99 -3.78 13.00
C ASP A 43 6.93 -3.68 14.54
N LYS A 44 7.69 -4.56 15.22
CA LYS A 44 7.79 -4.58 16.69
C LYS A 44 8.30 -3.28 17.32
N ASP A 45 9.00 -2.45 16.54
CA ASP A 45 9.58 -1.19 16.97
C ASP A 45 8.65 0.00 16.66
N GLY A 46 7.47 -0.27 16.08
CA GLY A 46 6.45 0.72 15.72
C GLY A 46 6.66 1.37 14.35
N ASN A 47 7.58 0.87 13.53
CA ASN A 47 7.86 1.43 12.21
C ASN A 47 6.97 0.80 11.15
N LEU A 48 6.47 1.63 10.24
CA LEU A 48 5.72 1.18 9.09
C LEU A 48 6.68 0.61 8.02
N GLN A 49 6.41 -0.60 7.55
CA GLN A 49 7.20 -1.31 6.54
C GLN A 49 6.31 -2.13 5.61
N GLY A 50 6.89 -2.68 4.53
CA GLY A 50 6.21 -3.52 3.56
C GLY A 50 6.40 -3.03 2.13
N PHE A 51 5.85 -3.78 1.18
CA PHE A 51 5.98 -3.48 -0.25
C PHE A 51 5.46 -2.07 -0.60
N ASP A 52 4.25 -1.71 -0.15
CA ASP A 52 3.65 -0.39 -0.36
C ASP A 52 4.54 0.74 0.16
N ILE A 53 5.16 0.50 1.31
CA ILE A 53 6.01 1.49 1.97
C ILE A 53 7.34 1.68 1.23
N ASP A 54 7.93 0.57 0.76
CA ASP A 54 9.16 0.63 -0.02
C ASP A 54 8.91 1.27 -1.40
N ILE A 55 7.78 0.97 -2.06
CA ILE A 55 7.34 1.66 -3.28
C ILE A 55 7.15 3.15 -3.00
N ALA A 56 6.40 3.52 -1.97
CA ALA A 56 6.17 4.92 -1.63
C ALA A 56 7.48 5.69 -1.40
N LYS A 57 8.44 5.11 -0.67
CA LYS A 57 9.78 5.71 -0.46
C LYS A 57 10.50 5.91 -1.79
N ALA A 58 10.50 4.89 -2.66
CA ALA A 58 11.13 4.99 -3.97
C ALA A 58 10.51 6.09 -4.85
N LEU A 59 9.17 6.24 -4.80
CA LEU A 59 8.46 7.32 -5.51
C LEU A 59 8.84 8.71 -4.95
N CYS A 60 8.94 8.84 -3.61
CA CYS A 60 9.37 10.10 -2.99
C CYS A 60 10.81 10.46 -3.38
N ASP A 61 11.71 9.47 -3.42
CA ASP A 61 13.10 9.68 -3.82
C ASP A 61 13.17 10.14 -5.29
N GLU A 62 12.41 9.52 -6.19
CA GLU A 62 12.33 9.90 -7.60
C GLU A 62 11.77 11.33 -7.76
N MET A 63 10.73 11.68 -7.02
CA MET A 63 10.14 13.02 -7.01
C MET A 63 10.95 14.06 -6.23
N LYS A 64 12.03 13.64 -5.51
CA LYS A 64 12.88 14.49 -4.66
C LYS A 64 12.13 15.19 -3.53
N VAL A 65 11.11 14.53 -2.97
CA VAL A 65 10.32 15.00 -1.83
C VAL A 65 10.62 14.15 -0.58
N GLU A 66 10.24 14.64 0.60
CA GLU A 66 10.28 13.86 1.84
C GLU A 66 8.96 13.09 2.02
N CYS A 67 9.01 11.77 2.20
CA CYS A 67 7.85 10.98 2.59
C CYS A 67 7.59 11.09 4.09
N LYS A 68 6.34 11.42 4.48
CA LYS A 68 5.86 11.28 5.86
C LYS A 68 4.65 10.35 5.88
N PHE A 69 4.77 9.24 6.60
CA PHE A 69 3.70 8.25 6.71
C PHE A 69 2.74 8.57 7.85
N VAL A 70 1.45 8.33 7.61
CA VAL A 70 0.37 8.47 8.58
C VAL A 70 -0.43 7.17 8.56
N THR A 71 -0.48 6.47 9.68
CA THR A 71 -1.33 5.27 9.81
C THR A 71 -2.78 5.66 10.01
N GLN A 72 -3.67 4.93 9.37
CA GLN A 72 -5.11 5.14 9.44
C GLN A 72 -5.83 3.82 9.15
N ASP A 73 -6.73 3.42 10.05
CA ASP A 73 -7.57 2.25 9.84
C ASP A 73 -8.25 2.29 8.46
N TRP A 74 -8.39 1.11 7.83
CA TRP A 74 -8.87 0.98 6.46
C TRP A 74 -10.19 1.70 6.21
N ASP A 75 -11.19 1.54 7.08
CA ASP A 75 -12.50 2.20 6.95
C ASP A 75 -12.42 3.73 6.90
N GLY A 76 -11.41 4.30 7.57
CA GLY A 76 -11.20 5.75 7.65
C GLY A 76 -10.24 6.31 6.60
N ILE A 77 -9.64 5.46 5.73
CA ILE A 77 -8.50 5.90 4.92
C ILE A 77 -8.90 6.87 3.80
N ILE A 78 -10.01 6.64 3.09
CA ILE A 78 -10.52 7.61 2.09
C ILE A 78 -11.04 8.89 2.77
N PRO A 79 -11.89 8.84 3.81
CA PRO A 79 -12.23 10.01 4.60
C PRO A 79 -11.04 10.83 5.08
N GLY A 80 -9.96 10.17 5.53
CA GLY A 80 -8.71 10.82 5.94
C GLY A 80 -8.04 11.61 4.82
N LEU A 81 -7.99 11.05 3.61
CA LEU A 81 -7.47 11.73 2.41
C LEU A 81 -8.32 12.97 2.08
N LEU A 82 -9.64 12.83 2.09
CA LEU A 82 -10.56 13.92 1.76
C LEU A 82 -10.51 15.05 2.80
N SER A 83 -10.27 14.72 4.07
CA SER A 83 -10.06 15.69 5.15
C SER A 83 -8.63 16.24 5.23
N LYS A 84 -7.76 15.91 4.27
CA LYS A 84 -6.38 16.40 4.15
C LYS A 84 -5.45 15.97 5.29
N LYS A 85 -5.72 14.83 5.96
CA LYS A 85 -4.77 14.26 6.92
C LYS A 85 -3.46 13.86 6.24
N TYR A 86 -3.55 13.40 4.99
CA TYR A 86 -2.44 13.07 4.08
C TYR A 86 -2.80 13.47 2.65
N ASP A 87 -1.85 13.31 1.73
CA ASP A 87 -1.97 13.80 0.35
C ASP A 87 -2.17 12.67 -0.65
N ALA A 88 -1.74 11.46 -0.31
CA ALA A 88 -1.91 10.25 -1.08
C ALA A 88 -2.18 9.06 -0.17
N ILE A 89 -2.81 8.00 -0.70
CA ILE A 89 -2.96 6.69 -0.03
C ILE A 89 -2.13 5.69 -0.81
N VAL A 90 -1.19 5.02 -0.11
CA VAL A 90 -0.44 3.85 -0.60
C VAL A 90 -0.69 2.72 0.39
N ALA A 91 -1.68 1.88 0.10
CA ALA A 91 -2.21 0.89 1.03
C ALA A 91 -2.97 -0.21 0.28
N SER A 92 -2.39 -0.79 -0.77
CA SER A 92 -2.99 -1.88 -1.55
C SER A 92 -4.42 -1.57 -2.03
N MET A 93 -4.69 -0.31 -2.41
CA MET A 93 -6.03 0.12 -2.76
C MET A 93 -6.38 -0.18 -4.21
N SER A 94 -7.37 -1.04 -4.42
CA SER A 94 -7.96 -1.29 -5.75
C SER A 94 -8.58 -0.03 -6.33
N ASP A 95 -8.27 0.25 -7.58
CA ASP A 95 -8.85 1.33 -8.37
C ASP A 95 -10.21 0.88 -8.93
N THR A 96 -11.28 1.15 -8.19
CA THR A 96 -12.63 0.75 -8.57
C THR A 96 -13.49 1.93 -9.04
N PRO A 97 -14.50 1.68 -9.92
CA PRO A 97 -15.44 2.72 -10.33
C PRO A 97 -16.14 3.40 -9.14
N GLU A 98 -16.41 2.65 -8.06
CA GLU A 98 -17.05 3.19 -6.87
C GLU A 98 -16.10 4.16 -6.15
N ARG A 99 -14.86 3.78 -5.90
CA ARG A 99 -13.85 4.64 -5.27
C ARG A 99 -13.53 5.87 -6.11
N ARG A 100 -13.54 5.73 -7.45
CA ARG A 100 -13.38 6.87 -8.39
C ARG A 100 -14.47 7.92 -8.29
N LYS A 101 -15.63 7.62 -7.69
CA LYS A 101 -16.64 8.64 -7.38
C LYS A 101 -16.15 9.63 -6.32
N ALA A 102 -15.27 9.21 -5.42
CA ALA A 102 -14.75 10.02 -4.32
C ALA A 102 -13.33 10.55 -4.55
N VAL A 103 -12.44 9.73 -5.11
CA VAL A 103 -11.00 10.01 -5.25
C VAL A 103 -10.52 9.85 -6.69
N GLY A 104 -9.32 10.36 -6.99
CA GLY A 104 -8.56 10.06 -8.20
C GLY A 104 -7.51 8.98 -7.92
N PHE A 105 -6.96 8.39 -8.98
CA PHE A 105 -5.94 7.35 -8.89
C PHE A 105 -4.77 7.62 -9.82
N SER A 106 -3.58 7.16 -9.43
CA SER A 106 -2.43 7.01 -10.31
C SER A 106 -2.63 5.87 -11.30
N ASN A 107 -1.66 5.62 -12.16
CA ASN A 107 -1.48 4.31 -12.80
C ASN A 107 -1.31 3.23 -11.73
N LYS A 108 -1.59 1.97 -12.09
CA LYS A 108 -1.33 0.86 -11.17
C LYS A 108 0.14 0.77 -10.81
N TYR A 109 0.45 0.29 -9.61
CA TYR A 109 1.79 -0.10 -9.23
C TYR A 109 1.93 -1.60 -8.97
N TYR A 110 0.81 -2.36 -8.92
CA TYR A 110 0.79 -3.81 -9.11
C TYR A 110 -0.62 -4.28 -9.50
N SER A 111 -0.75 -5.58 -9.86
CA SER A 111 -2.02 -6.23 -10.16
C SER A 111 -2.32 -7.31 -9.12
N ASN A 112 -3.59 -7.54 -8.86
CA ASN A 112 -4.04 -8.50 -7.86
C ASN A 112 -5.20 -9.35 -8.38
N MET A 113 -5.47 -10.45 -7.71
CA MET A 113 -6.63 -11.31 -7.88
C MET A 113 -7.20 -11.64 -6.50
N LEU A 114 -8.44 -12.07 -6.44
CA LEU A 114 -9.03 -12.58 -5.21
C LEU A 114 -8.90 -14.10 -5.15
N ARG A 115 -8.72 -14.67 -3.96
CA ARG A 115 -8.74 -16.10 -3.78
C ARG A 115 -9.24 -16.50 -2.39
N PHE A 116 -9.89 -17.64 -2.32
CA PHE A 116 -10.26 -18.23 -1.03
C PHE A 116 -9.06 -18.92 -0.39
N ALA A 117 -8.96 -18.77 0.94
CA ALA A 117 -8.18 -19.61 1.81
C ALA A 117 -9.12 -20.43 2.72
N ALA A 118 -8.77 -21.67 2.97
CA ALA A 118 -9.57 -22.62 3.76
C ALA A 118 -8.67 -23.62 4.47
N PRO A 119 -9.15 -24.35 5.49
CA PRO A 119 -8.43 -25.49 6.06
C PRO A 119 -8.03 -26.50 4.99
N LYS A 120 -6.83 -27.08 5.09
CA LYS A 120 -6.36 -28.12 4.17
C LYS A 120 -7.35 -29.29 4.11
N GLY A 121 -7.60 -29.80 2.91
CA GLY A 121 -8.56 -30.88 2.70
C GLY A 121 -10.02 -30.45 2.62
N THR A 122 -10.32 -29.15 2.71
CA THR A 122 -11.66 -28.61 2.47
C THR A 122 -12.15 -29.01 1.07
N LYS A 123 -13.35 -29.58 0.99
CA LYS A 123 -13.96 -30.06 -0.26
C LYS A 123 -15.10 -29.16 -0.78
N LEU A 124 -15.11 -27.91 -0.34
CA LEU A 124 -16.08 -26.92 -0.83
C LEU A 124 -15.75 -26.52 -2.27
N ALA A 125 -16.76 -26.41 -3.11
CA ALA A 125 -16.57 -25.79 -4.41
C ALA A 125 -16.64 -24.26 -4.25
N PRO A 126 -15.71 -23.48 -4.85
CA PRO A 126 -15.71 -22.01 -4.78
C PRO A 126 -16.73 -21.42 -5.78
N THR A 127 -17.98 -21.88 -5.69
CA THR A 127 -19.11 -21.47 -6.52
C THR A 127 -20.26 -21.00 -5.64
N ALA A 128 -21.21 -20.25 -6.19
CA ALA A 128 -22.39 -19.78 -5.46
C ALA A 128 -23.13 -20.92 -4.75
N ASP A 129 -23.32 -22.04 -5.44
CA ASP A 129 -24.01 -23.23 -4.85
C ASP A 129 -23.12 -23.91 -3.79
N GLY A 130 -21.80 -24.05 -4.02
CA GLY A 130 -20.90 -24.69 -3.08
C GLY A 130 -20.69 -23.91 -1.80
N MET A 131 -20.88 -22.60 -1.84
CA MET A 131 -20.79 -21.70 -0.68
C MET A 131 -22.14 -21.48 0.02
N LYS A 132 -23.23 -22.06 -0.47
CA LYS A 132 -24.55 -21.91 0.15
C LYS A 132 -24.57 -22.41 1.59
N GLY A 133 -25.03 -21.56 2.50
CA GLY A 133 -25.04 -21.84 3.94
C GLY A 133 -23.67 -21.87 4.61
N LYS A 134 -22.61 -21.38 3.94
CA LYS A 134 -21.25 -21.23 4.47
C LYS A 134 -21.01 -19.81 4.93
N THR A 135 -20.04 -19.66 5.83
CA THR A 135 -19.58 -18.36 6.32
C THR A 135 -18.27 -17.98 5.64
N ILE A 136 -18.28 -16.86 4.89
CA ILE A 136 -17.12 -16.28 4.23
C ILE A 136 -16.61 -15.12 5.08
N GLY A 137 -15.37 -15.18 5.57
CA GLY A 137 -14.69 -14.06 6.21
C GLY A 137 -14.05 -13.14 5.16
N ALA A 138 -14.09 -11.83 5.39
CA ALA A 138 -13.37 -10.85 4.59
C ALA A 138 -13.14 -9.55 5.38
N GLN A 139 -12.13 -8.77 5.03
CA GLN A 139 -11.96 -7.45 5.63
C GLN A 139 -13.04 -6.50 5.11
N ARG A 140 -13.61 -5.68 6.00
CA ARG A 140 -14.66 -4.69 5.69
C ARG A 140 -14.18 -3.66 4.67
N ALA A 141 -15.12 -3.14 3.85
CA ALA A 141 -14.86 -2.11 2.84
C ALA A 141 -13.79 -2.47 1.79
N THR A 142 -13.47 -3.77 1.65
CA THR A 142 -12.59 -4.28 0.58
C THR A 142 -13.39 -4.77 -0.62
N ILE A 143 -12.71 -4.92 -1.76
CA ILE A 143 -13.31 -5.56 -2.94
C ILE A 143 -13.65 -7.04 -2.69
N ALA A 144 -12.87 -7.73 -1.82
CA ALA A 144 -13.14 -9.11 -1.44
C ALA A 144 -14.50 -9.25 -0.72
N ALA A 145 -14.78 -8.35 0.25
CA ALA A 145 -16.08 -8.35 0.92
C ALA A 145 -17.25 -8.00 -0.01
N GLN A 146 -17.03 -7.08 -0.95
CA GLN A 146 -18.02 -6.73 -1.96
C GLN A 146 -18.26 -7.91 -2.91
N TYR A 147 -17.20 -8.48 -3.48
CA TYR A 147 -17.25 -9.64 -4.37
C TYR A 147 -17.96 -10.82 -3.71
N ALA A 148 -17.64 -11.11 -2.44
CA ALA A 148 -18.30 -12.17 -1.69
C ALA A 148 -19.83 -11.98 -1.62
N LYS A 149 -20.29 -10.77 -1.29
CA LYS A 149 -21.72 -10.44 -1.21
C LYS A 149 -22.44 -10.54 -2.56
N GLU A 150 -21.78 -10.13 -3.62
CA GLU A 150 -22.37 -10.09 -4.97
C GLU A 150 -22.41 -11.49 -5.61
N HIS A 151 -21.36 -12.30 -5.44
CA HIS A 151 -21.20 -13.57 -6.16
C HIS A 151 -21.59 -14.81 -5.34
N PHE A 152 -21.71 -14.68 -4.01
CA PHE A 152 -22.10 -15.79 -3.13
C PHE A 152 -23.33 -15.43 -2.26
N PRO A 153 -24.48 -15.10 -2.88
CA PRO A 153 -25.65 -14.57 -2.15
C PRO A 153 -26.26 -15.58 -1.17
N GLY A 154 -25.91 -16.87 -1.28
CA GLY A 154 -26.34 -17.91 -0.35
C GLY A 154 -25.41 -18.14 0.83
N ALA A 155 -24.28 -17.44 0.89
CA ALA A 155 -23.32 -17.48 1.99
C ALA A 155 -23.56 -16.33 2.99
N GLU A 156 -23.20 -16.55 4.23
CA GLU A 156 -23.04 -15.47 5.20
C GLU A 156 -21.69 -14.80 5.00
N VAL A 157 -21.66 -13.48 4.73
CA VAL A 157 -20.41 -12.72 4.62
C VAL A 157 -20.13 -11.98 5.93
N LYS A 158 -19.21 -12.52 6.71
CA LYS A 158 -18.76 -11.94 7.97
C LYS A 158 -17.58 -11.00 7.71
N VAL A 159 -17.74 -9.74 8.10
CA VAL A 159 -16.72 -8.71 7.83
C VAL A 159 -15.99 -8.28 9.08
N TYR A 160 -14.68 -8.00 8.95
CA TYR A 160 -13.75 -7.68 10.02
C TYR A 160 -13.08 -6.34 9.79
N ASP A 161 -12.62 -5.69 10.84
CA ASP A 161 -11.94 -4.40 10.75
C ASP A 161 -10.58 -4.54 10.08
N THR A 162 -9.86 -5.65 10.33
CA THR A 162 -8.57 -5.98 9.72
C THR A 162 -8.61 -7.34 9.05
N GLN A 163 -7.72 -7.56 8.08
CA GLN A 163 -7.55 -8.87 7.47
C GLN A 163 -7.06 -9.92 8.46
N GLU A 164 -6.22 -9.54 9.43
CA GLU A 164 -5.76 -10.42 10.51
C GLU A 164 -6.92 -10.99 11.32
N ASN A 165 -7.91 -10.18 11.67
CA ASN A 165 -9.10 -10.66 12.37
C ASN A 165 -9.90 -11.68 11.57
N ALA A 166 -9.90 -11.58 10.23
CA ALA A 166 -10.53 -12.60 9.38
C ALA A 166 -9.75 -13.92 9.44
N TRP A 167 -8.41 -13.87 9.44
CA TRP A 167 -7.57 -15.07 9.60
C TRP A 167 -7.74 -15.72 10.97
N LEU A 168 -7.80 -14.95 12.04
CA LEU A 168 -8.04 -15.45 13.40
C LEU A 168 -9.40 -16.16 13.52
N ASP A 169 -10.44 -15.66 12.86
CA ASP A 169 -11.75 -16.30 12.87
C ASP A 169 -11.78 -17.56 12.01
N LEU A 170 -11.02 -17.60 10.90
CA LEU A 170 -10.82 -18.83 10.13
C LEU A 170 -10.10 -19.88 10.99
N ALA A 171 -9.03 -19.48 11.67
CA ALA A 171 -8.26 -20.38 12.55
C ALA A 171 -9.09 -20.93 13.71
N ALA A 172 -10.02 -20.14 14.22
CA ALA A 172 -10.95 -20.54 15.27
C ALA A 172 -12.19 -21.33 14.78
N GLY A 173 -12.29 -21.59 13.46
CA GLY A 173 -13.44 -22.28 12.86
C GLY A 173 -14.76 -21.50 12.91
N ARG A 174 -14.67 -20.17 13.07
CA ARG A 174 -15.84 -19.27 13.07
C ARG A 174 -16.24 -18.79 11.66
N THR A 175 -15.38 -19.04 10.68
CA THR A 175 -15.67 -18.94 9.26
C THR A 175 -15.22 -20.22 8.56
N ASP A 176 -15.95 -20.64 7.49
CA ASP A 176 -15.58 -21.82 6.70
C ASP A 176 -14.40 -21.52 5.77
N VAL A 177 -14.36 -20.30 5.23
CA VAL A 177 -13.33 -19.79 4.30
C VAL A 177 -13.12 -18.30 4.54
N VAL A 178 -11.97 -17.79 4.06
CA VAL A 178 -11.71 -16.34 3.95
C VAL A 178 -11.46 -16.00 2.49
N LEU A 179 -12.13 -14.97 1.97
CA LEU A 179 -11.83 -14.36 0.68
C LEU A 179 -10.97 -13.12 0.88
N ALA A 180 -9.82 -13.09 0.23
CA ALA A 180 -8.86 -11.98 0.34
C ALA A 180 -8.09 -11.78 -0.96
N ASP A 181 -7.31 -10.73 -1.01
CA ASP A 181 -6.28 -10.53 -2.01
C ASP A 181 -5.34 -11.73 -2.03
N MET A 182 -5.11 -12.30 -3.22
CA MET A 182 -4.37 -13.55 -3.36
C MET A 182 -2.94 -13.43 -2.80
N LEU A 183 -2.29 -12.28 -2.98
CA LEU A 183 -0.91 -12.10 -2.52
C LEU A 183 -0.83 -11.96 -0.98
N VAL A 184 -1.84 -11.39 -0.35
CA VAL A 184 -1.95 -11.33 1.13
C VAL A 184 -2.23 -12.73 1.69
N ALA A 185 -3.12 -13.47 1.05
CA ALA A 185 -3.37 -14.86 1.43
C ALA A 185 -2.13 -15.74 1.20
N TYR A 186 -1.37 -15.53 0.11
CA TYR A 186 -0.12 -16.24 -0.16
C TYR A 186 0.90 -16.04 0.97
N GLU A 187 1.08 -14.79 1.41
CA GLU A 187 1.97 -14.49 2.55
C GLU A 187 1.50 -15.18 3.82
N TRP A 188 0.22 -15.03 4.19
CA TRP A 188 -0.30 -15.66 5.40
C TRP A 188 -0.17 -17.18 5.38
N LEU A 189 -0.48 -17.84 4.25
CA LEU A 189 -0.33 -19.29 4.08
C LEU A 189 1.13 -19.76 4.19
N SER A 190 2.09 -18.87 4.05
CA SER A 190 3.53 -19.14 4.19
C SER A 190 4.02 -19.00 5.64
N THR A 191 3.19 -18.49 6.54
CA THR A 191 3.51 -18.34 7.97
C THR A 191 3.19 -19.65 8.75
N PRO A 192 3.71 -19.82 9.98
CA PRO A 192 3.31 -20.91 10.86
C PRO A 192 1.80 -20.96 11.12
N ASP A 193 1.14 -19.80 11.25
CA ASP A 193 -0.31 -19.70 11.52
C ASP A 193 -1.15 -20.14 10.32
N GLY A 194 -0.65 -19.97 9.11
CA GLY A 194 -1.27 -20.43 7.86
C GLY A 194 -0.93 -21.88 7.49
N ALA A 195 -0.06 -22.56 8.24
CA ALA A 195 0.50 -23.88 7.86
C ALA A 195 -0.56 -24.97 7.66
N ASP A 196 -1.71 -24.90 8.34
CA ASP A 196 -2.81 -25.87 8.21
C ASP A 196 -3.86 -25.48 7.19
N TYR A 197 -3.62 -24.40 6.43
CA TYR A 197 -4.53 -23.84 5.44
C TYR A 197 -3.94 -23.92 4.04
N ALA A 198 -4.79 -23.76 3.03
CA ALA A 198 -4.42 -23.75 1.62
C ALA A 198 -5.38 -22.87 0.83
N PHE A 199 -4.96 -22.48 -0.36
CA PHE A 199 -5.89 -21.93 -1.34
C PHE A 199 -6.99 -22.93 -1.70
N LEU A 200 -8.21 -22.43 -1.81
CA LEU A 200 -9.36 -23.17 -2.27
C LEU A 200 -9.78 -22.67 -3.66
N GLY A 201 -9.74 -23.56 -4.65
CA GLY A 201 -10.08 -23.24 -6.04
C GLY A 201 -9.07 -22.35 -6.76
N GLU A 202 -9.43 -21.98 -7.98
CA GLU A 202 -8.64 -21.04 -8.78
C GLU A 202 -8.85 -19.60 -8.31
N PRO A 203 -7.91 -18.69 -8.60
CA PRO A 203 -8.10 -17.27 -8.31
C PRO A 203 -9.21 -16.65 -9.16
N PHE A 204 -9.91 -15.68 -8.60
CA PHE A 204 -10.85 -14.84 -9.33
C PHE A 204 -10.09 -13.66 -9.94
N ASP A 205 -9.89 -13.71 -11.27
CA ASP A 205 -9.34 -12.59 -12.03
C ASP A 205 -10.47 -11.56 -12.27
N ILE A 206 -10.35 -10.44 -11.62
CA ILE A 206 -11.33 -9.34 -11.68
C ILE A 206 -10.71 -8.06 -12.29
N ASP A 207 -9.59 -8.19 -13.00
CA ASP A 207 -8.79 -7.07 -13.55
C ASP A 207 -8.43 -6.03 -12.46
N ASP A 208 -8.08 -6.50 -11.27
CA ASP A 208 -7.81 -5.64 -10.12
C ASP A 208 -6.48 -4.91 -10.26
N LYS A 209 -6.57 -3.59 -10.36
CA LYS A 209 -5.43 -2.66 -10.48
C LYS A 209 -5.24 -1.94 -9.18
N ILE A 210 -4.14 -2.21 -8.52
CA ILE A 210 -3.79 -1.52 -7.28
C ILE A 210 -3.06 -0.24 -7.62
N SER A 211 -3.61 0.87 -7.13
CA SER A 211 -3.19 2.22 -7.50
C SER A 211 -3.14 3.16 -6.30
N ILE A 212 -2.39 4.25 -6.44
CA ILE A 212 -2.25 5.27 -5.40
C ILE A 212 -3.44 6.22 -5.50
N ALA A 213 -4.22 6.34 -4.40
CA ALA A 213 -5.33 7.27 -4.38
C ALA A 213 -4.88 8.68 -3.98
N VAL A 214 -5.43 9.68 -4.69
CA VAL A 214 -5.25 11.11 -4.43
C VAL A 214 -6.60 11.81 -4.46
N ARG A 215 -6.71 13.05 -3.96
CA ARG A 215 -7.93 13.83 -4.15
C ARG A 215 -8.13 14.15 -5.64
N LYS A 216 -9.36 14.19 -6.12
CA LYS A 216 -9.69 14.41 -7.55
C LYS A 216 -9.11 15.69 -8.14
N GLN A 217 -8.95 16.73 -7.31
CA GLN A 217 -8.38 18.00 -7.73
C GLN A 217 -6.84 17.97 -7.80
N ASP A 218 -6.18 17.01 -7.15
CA ASP A 218 -4.72 16.94 -7.07
C ASP A 218 -4.11 16.22 -8.31
N LYS A 219 -4.52 16.66 -9.49
CA LYS A 219 -4.13 16.06 -10.79
C LYS A 219 -2.63 16.13 -11.04
N ASP A 220 -1.98 17.19 -10.60
CA ASP A 220 -0.53 17.36 -10.74
C ASP A 220 0.22 16.34 -9.87
N LEU A 221 -0.28 16.04 -8.66
CA LEU A 221 0.28 14.99 -7.83
C LEU A 221 0.10 13.61 -8.48
N ALA A 222 -1.10 13.31 -8.99
CA ALA A 222 -1.33 12.05 -9.72
C ALA A 222 -0.37 11.89 -10.90
N LYS A 223 -0.15 12.97 -11.67
CA LYS A 223 0.82 12.95 -12.77
C LYS A 223 2.25 12.70 -12.30
N LYS A 224 2.71 13.40 -11.25
CA LYS A 224 4.05 13.19 -10.67
C LYS A 224 4.23 11.75 -10.18
N LEU A 225 3.21 11.17 -9.54
CA LEU A 225 3.22 9.78 -9.10
C LEU A 225 3.31 8.82 -10.30
N ASN A 226 2.59 9.08 -11.39
CA ASN A 226 2.67 8.27 -12.61
C ASN A 226 4.07 8.33 -13.23
N ASP A 227 4.61 9.54 -13.40
CA ASP A 227 5.96 9.73 -13.94
C ASP A 227 7.01 9.00 -13.04
N ALA A 228 6.85 9.03 -11.71
CA ALA A 228 7.73 8.33 -10.78
C ALA A 228 7.55 6.80 -10.83
N ILE A 229 6.32 6.27 -10.96
CA ILE A 229 6.08 4.82 -11.16
C ILE A 229 6.80 4.35 -12.42
N ASP A 230 6.66 5.07 -13.52
CA ASP A 230 7.32 4.73 -14.79
C ASP A 230 8.85 4.78 -14.64
N ALA A 231 9.38 5.77 -13.94
CA ALA A 231 10.82 5.93 -13.71
C ALA A 231 11.41 4.79 -12.87
N ILE A 232 10.79 4.42 -11.72
CA ILE A 232 11.30 3.33 -10.87
C ILE A 232 11.20 1.96 -11.58
N ARG A 233 10.25 1.80 -12.50
CA ARG A 233 10.15 0.60 -13.35
C ARG A 233 11.27 0.56 -14.39
N ALA A 234 11.51 1.68 -15.06
CA ALA A 234 12.52 1.79 -16.10
C ALA A 234 13.96 1.63 -15.56
N ASN A 235 14.24 2.15 -14.35
CA ASN A 235 15.58 2.10 -13.75
C ASN A 235 15.86 0.83 -12.92
N GLY A 236 14.91 -0.10 -12.84
CA GLY A 236 15.05 -1.38 -12.12
C GLY A 236 14.84 -1.31 -10.61
N THR A 237 14.47 -0.15 -10.06
CA THR A 237 14.15 0.00 -8.62
C THR A 237 12.93 -0.81 -8.23
N TYR A 238 11.88 -0.79 -9.07
CA TYR A 238 10.67 -1.58 -8.85
C TYR A 238 10.98 -3.08 -8.73
N GLN A 239 11.77 -3.64 -9.66
CA GLN A 239 12.13 -5.05 -9.67
C GLN A 239 12.92 -5.46 -8.42
N LYS A 240 13.81 -4.58 -7.93
CA LYS A 240 14.54 -4.82 -6.67
C LYS A 240 13.60 -4.87 -5.47
N ILE A 241 12.63 -3.96 -5.41
CA ILE A 241 11.62 -3.95 -4.34
C ILE A 241 10.74 -5.20 -4.47
N ASN A 242 10.23 -5.50 -5.67
CA ASN A 242 9.40 -6.68 -5.91
C ASN A 242 10.09 -7.96 -5.43
N ALA A 243 11.36 -8.17 -5.81
CA ALA A 243 12.12 -9.36 -5.45
C ALA A 243 12.40 -9.53 -3.95
N LYS A 244 12.24 -8.46 -3.15
CA LYS A 244 12.34 -8.53 -1.68
C LYS A 244 11.13 -9.23 -1.05
N TYR A 245 9.96 -9.15 -1.70
CA TYR A 245 8.69 -9.63 -1.15
C TYR A 245 8.13 -10.82 -1.91
N PHE A 246 8.38 -10.91 -3.22
CA PHE A 246 7.77 -11.91 -4.09
C PHE A 246 8.81 -12.53 -5.01
N PRO A 247 8.77 -13.89 -5.19
CA PRO A 247 9.67 -14.60 -6.11
C PRO A 247 9.22 -14.49 -7.59
N PHE A 248 8.15 -13.74 -7.87
CA PHE A 248 7.57 -13.49 -9.19
C PHE A 248 7.21 -12.00 -9.35
N ASP A 249 7.03 -11.55 -10.58
CA ASP A 249 6.60 -10.18 -10.86
C ASP A 249 5.09 -10.02 -10.60
N ILE A 250 4.71 -8.96 -9.86
CA ILE A 250 3.31 -8.67 -9.52
C ILE A 250 2.76 -7.44 -10.26
N TYR A 251 3.52 -6.84 -11.18
CA TYR A 251 3.10 -5.63 -11.90
C TYR A 251 1.93 -5.88 -12.88
#